data_89a1027336aea99a49fd9d27a33da211
#
_entry.id   89a1027336aea99a49fd9d27a33da211
#
_cell.length_a   1.000
_cell.length_b   1.000
_cell.length_c   1.000
_cell.angle_alpha   90.00
_cell.angle_beta   90.00
_cell.angle_gamma   90.00
#
_symmetry.space_group_name_H-M   'P 1'
#
loop_
_entity.id
_entity.type
_entity.pdbx_description
1 polymer ?
#
loop_
_entity_poly.entity_id
_entity_poly.type
_entity_poly.pdbx_seq_one_letter_code
_entity_poly.pdbx_strand_id
1 'polypeptide(L)'
;LINRKIAPPFQAITELPFLDLQTTTLNNGQQLHKVSVGSQPAIKLEIIFEAGSKYQSQKSVAALTSNTLLGGTTKHSSFELAEQFSQYGGFTEISQNAEQLSFSLYGLTHHLENFLPLICDILTNCTFPKSEFDTQKKISGQQLEVSLEKTSFIASYTFKEELFGKDNPLGSFPSLEDIAAVEQADAINFYNERIKEQPFSIFLSGQFDDSHVALVDKFLGALKINKASDEMPIELPETTPKKLLVEKEGSLQSTIRMGRLMFTRTHPDYFPFAVTNAVLGGYFGSRLMKNIREDKGFTYGISSSMIPMQSLGYFLIGTDVKGEFTQQTLDEIYKEIDILQKETISEDELTIVKNYIIGSVSGSINNAFDIADKYKMLIREGLTKSYYEDFINNINNVSAEDIKEMAIKYLNPAELTEVVVGGK
;
A
#
# COMPACT_ATOMS: atom_id res chain seq x y z
N LEU A 1 -10.92 42.29 5.61
CA LEU A 1 -10.16 41.67 6.71
C LEU A 1 -10.96 40.50 7.28
N ILE A 2 -10.39 39.30 7.28
CA ILE A 2 -11.01 38.10 7.85
C ILE A 2 -11.14 38.31 9.37
N ASN A 3 -12.36 38.20 9.90
CA ASN A 3 -12.59 38.23 11.35
C ASN A 3 -12.26 36.85 11.95
N ARG A 4 -11.07 36.71 12.53
CA ARG A 4 -10.61 35.45 13.11
C ARG A 4 -11.34 34.99 14.39
N LYS A 5 -12.30 35.79 14.89
CA LYS A 5 -13.16 35.43 16.03
C LYS A 5 -14.43 34.69 15.60
N ILE A 6 -14.73 34.68 14.30
CA ILE A 6 -15.89 33.97 13.75
C ILE A 6 -15.33 32.79 12.96
N ALA A 7 -15.74 31.57 13.34
CA ALA A 7 -15.42 30.37 12.57
C ALA A 7 -15.99 30.50 11.15
N PRO A 8 -15.26 30.05 10.12
CA PRO A 8 -15.83 30.00 8.78
C PRO A 8 -17.06 29.12 8.76
N PRO A 9 -18.06 29.40 7.88
CA PRO A 9 -19.23 28.56 7.78
C PRO A 9 -18.82 27.15 7.34
N PHE A 10 -19.38 26.15 7.98
CA PHE A 10 -19.22 24.75 7.57
C PHE A 10 -19.97 24.52 6.25
N GLN A 11 -19.32 23.94 5.27
CA GLN A 11 -19.93 23.49 4.03
C GLN A 11 -19.75 21.98 3.91
N ALA A 12 -20.87 21.27 3.73
CA ALA A 12 -20.82 19.83 3.47
C ALA A 12 -20.19 19.58 2.11
N ILE A 13 -19.31 18.58 2.04
CA ILE A 13 -18.76 18.07 0.77
C ILE A 13 -19.83 17.19 0.14
N THR A 14 -20.34 17.59 -1.02
CA THR A 14 -21.40 16.91 -1.75
C THR A 14 -20.90 16.07 -2.92
N GLU A 15 -19.69 16.36 -3.40
CA GLU A 15 -19.03 15.59 -4.48
C GLU A 15 -17.51 15.58 -4.26
N LEU A 16 -16.85 14.57 -4.80
CA LEU A 16 -15.39 14.49 -4.78
C LEU A 16 -14.83 15.13 -6.06
N PRO A 17 -13.69 15.86 -5.98
CA PRO A 17 -13.07 16.51 -7.15
C PRO A 17 -12.32 15.47 -8.01
N PHE A 18 -13.06 14.51 -8.57
CA PHE A 18 -12.51 13.37 -9.26
C PHE A 18 -12.64 13.51 -10.78
N LEU A 19 -11.53 13.79 -11.46
CA LEU A 19 -11.47 13.99 -12.91
C LEU A 19 -11.45 12.65 -13.65
N ASP A 20 -11.87 12.66 -14.93
CA ASP A 20 -11.88 11.47 -15.76
C ASP A 20 -10.48 11.01 -16.16
N LEU A 21 -10.25 9.70 -16.08
CA LEU A 21 -9.09 9.05 -16.67
C LEU A 21 -9.28 8.89 -18.16
N GLN A 22 -8.30 9.28 -18.95
CA GLN A 22 -8.23 8.95 -20.36
C GLN A 22 -7.30 7.74 -20.56
N THR A 23 -7.68 6.82 -21.43
CA THR A 23 -6.88 5.65 -21.77
C THR A 23 -6.61 5.60 -23.27
N THR A 24 -5.38 5.33 -23.65
CA THR A 24 -4.94 5.16 -25.04
C THR A 24 -4.16 3.87 -25.16
N THR A 25 -4.38 3.13 -26.24
CA THR A 25 -3.58 1.92 -26.54
C THR A 25 -2.35 2.32 -27.35
N LEU A 26 -1.17 1.92 -26.89
CA LEU A 26 0.10 2.12 -27.58
C LEU A 26 0.27 1.14 -28.75
N ASN A 27 1.24 1.40 -29.62
CA ASN A 27 1.53 0.60 -30.81
C ASN A 27 1.81 -0.90 -30.49
N ASN A 28 2.31 -1.21 -29.31
CA ASN A 28 2.53 -2.60 -28.85
C ASN A 28 1.36 -3.21 -28.07
N GLY A 29 0.20 -2.53 -28.04
CA GLY A 29 -1.01 -3.00 -27.38
C GLY A 29 -1.12 -2.68 -25.88
N GLN A 30 -0.08 -2.07 -25.28
CA GLN A 30 -0.14 -1.72 -23.85
C GLN A 30 -1.04 -0.51 -23.60
N GLN A 31 -1.65 -0.46 -22.41
CA GLN A 31 -2.55 0.62 -22.03
C GLN A 31 -1.78 1.77 -21.37
N LEU A 32 -1.95 2.98 -21.92
CA LEU A 32 -1.49 4.23 -21.31
C LEU A 32 -2.68 4.95 -20.69
N HIS A 33 -2.70 5.01 -19.37
CA HIS A 33 -3.68 5.75 -18.57
C HIS A 33 -3.17 7.15 -18.31
N LYS A 34 -4.01 8.18 -18.57
CA LYS A 34 -3.59 9.59 -18.61
C LYS A 34 -4.45 10.46 -17.71
N VAL A 35 -3.79 11.27 -16.88
CA VAL A 35 -4.42 12.36 -16.10
C VAL A 35 -3.62 13.63 -16.34
N SER A 36 -4.10 14.50 -17.27
CA SER A 36 -3.42 15.76 -17.58
C SER A 36 -4.15 16.93 -16.91
N VAL A 37 -3.59 17.43 -15.82
CA VAL A 37 -4.11 18.55 -15.04
C VAL A 37 -2.99 19.18 -14.20
N GLY A 38 -3.15 20.48 -13.92
CA GLY A 38 -2.21 21.24 -13.11
C GLY A 38 -1.53 22.35 -13.91
N SER A 39 -0.87 23.27 -13.19
CA SER A 39 -0.14 24.41 -13.77
C SER A 39 1.38 24.25 -13.70
N GLN A 40 1.87 23.27 -12.97
CA GLN A 40 3.30 22.99 -12.84
C GLN A 40 3.74 22.06 -13.98
N PRO A 41 4.83 22.37 -14.72
CA PRO A 41 5.32 21.54 -15.81
C PRO A 41 6.06 20.29 -15.28
N ALA A 42 5.37 19.51 -14.48
CA ALA A 42 5.89 18.29 -13.84
C ALA A 42 4.99 17.11 -14.20
N ILE A 43 5.62 15.95 -14.35
CA ILE A 43 4.99 14.67 -14.64
C ILE A 43 5.44 13.58 -13.68
N LYS A 44 4.56 12.61 -13.48
CA LYS A 44 4.87 11.26 -12.98
C LYS A 44 4.56 10.27 -14.11
N LEU A 45 5.55 9.50 -14.52
CA LEU A 45 5.39 8.35 -15.39
C LEU A 45 5.61 7.08 -14.55
N GLU A 46 4.59 6.25 -14.44
CA GLU A 46 4.66 5.00 -13.68
C GLU A 46 4.40 3.81 -14.59
N ILE A 47 5.28 2.81 -14.54
CA ILE A 47 5.20 1.57 -15.32
C ILE A 47 5.06 0.42 -14.34
N ILE A 48 4.03 -0.39 -14.49
CA ILE A 48 3.64 -1.42 -13.52
C ILE A 48 3.67 -2.79 -14.19
N PHE A 49 4.39 -3.72 -13.59
CA PHE A 49 4.52 -5.11 -14.01
C PHE A 49 3.89 -6.06 -12.99
N GLU A 50 3.34 -7.16 -13.47
CA GLU A 50 2.96 -8.31 -12.64
C GLU A 50 4.23 -9.09 -12.24
N ALA A 51 5.00 -8.47 -11.33
CA ALA A 51 6.34 -8.90 -10.92
C ALA A 51 6.53 -8.79 -9.40
N GLY A 52 5.48 -9.10 -8.63
CA GLY A 52 5.53 -9.14 -7.18
C GLY A 52 6.12 -10.42 -6.62
N SER A 53 6.21 -10.49 -5.28
CA SER A 53 6.81 -11.66 -4.60
C SER A 53 6.00 -12.96 -4.78
N LYS A 54 4.73 -12.90 -5.19
CA LYS A 54 3.94 -14.11 -5.50
C LYS A 54 4.48 -14.89 -6.71
N TYR A 55 5.28 -14.24 -7.56
CA TYR A 55 5.85 -14.86 -8.77
C TYR A 55 7.29 -15.34 -8.61
N GLN A 56 7.90 -15.13 -7.44
CA GLN A 56 9.31 -15.51 -7.21
C GLN A 56 9.47 -17.01 -6.96
N SER A 57 10.55 -17.57 -7.45
CA SER A 57 10.91 -18.98 -7.26
C SER A 57 11.39 -19.29 -5.84
N GLN A 58 11.98 -18.32 -5.18
CA GLN A 58 12.41 -18.38 -3.77
C GLN A 58 12.29 -16.99 -3.13
N LYS A 59 12.20 -16.96 -1.80
CA LYS A 59 12.06 -15.70 -1.04
C LYS A 59 13.20 -14.73 -1.36
N SER A 60 12.89 -13.45 -1.39
CA SER A 60 13.80 -12.32 -1.67
C SER A 60 14.22 -12.10 -3.12
N VAL A 61 13.97 -13.01 -4.06
CA VAL A 61 14.36 -12.82 -5.46
C VAL A 61 13.69 -11.56 -6.06
N ALA A 62 12.37 -11.42 -5.90
CA ALA A 62 11.66 -10.24 -6.41
C ALA A 62 12.18 -8.93 -5.82
N ALA A 63 12.43 -8.90 -4.51
CA ALA A 63 12.95 -7.72 -3.81
C ALA A 63 14.39 -7.38 -4.26
N LEU A 64 15.29 -8.36 -4.35
CA LEU A 64 16.66 -8.13 -4.81
C LEU A 64 16.71 -7.74 -6.30
N THR A 65 15.82 -8.29 -7.12
CA THR A 65 15.67 -7.86 -8.52
C THR A 65 15.26 -6.39 -8.59
N SER A 66 14.23 -5.99 -7.85
CA SER A 66 13.75 -4.60 -7.81
C SER A 66 14.82 -3.64 -7.30
N ASN A 67 15.52 -3.99 -6.21
CA ASN A 67 16.57 -3.17 -5.61
C ASN A 67 17.80 -3.01 -6.53
N THR A 68 18.03 -3.96 -7.44
CA THR A 68 19.18 -3.94 -8.35
C THR A 68 18.82 -3.47 -9.76
N LEU A 69 17.56 -3.17 -10.05
CA LEU A 69 17.10 -2.81 -11.40
C LEU A 69 17.80 -1.56 -11.97
N LEU A 70 18.21 -0.63 -11.14
CA LEU A 70 19.02 0.55 -11.50
C LEU A 70 20.54 0.31 -11.38
N GLY A 71 20.96 -0.92 -11.15
CA GLY A 71 22.36 -1.26 -10.93
C GLY A 71 23.26 -1.14 -12.18
N GLY A 72 22.66 -1.06 -13.36
CA GLY A 72 23.35 -0.85 -14.64
C GLY A 72 22.73 -1.62 -15.79
N THR A 73 23.05 -1.14 -17.00
CA THR A 73 22.61 -1.71 -18.27
C THR A 73 23.81 -2.12 -19.12
N THR A 74 23.58 -2.61 -20.33
CA THR A 74 24.66 -2.85 -21.30
C THR A 74 25.36 -1.57 -21.76
N LYS A 75 24.74 -0.38 -21.54
CA LYS A 75 25.26 0.91 -22.02
C LYS A 75 25.72 1.83 -20.88
N HIS A 76 25.15 1.68 -19.70
CA HIS A 76 25.34 2.60 -18.58
C HIS A 76 25.62 1.85 -17.29
N SER A 77 26.56 2.32 -16.49
CA SER A 77 26.73 1.93 -15.09
C SER A 77 25.61 2.53 -14.22
N SER A 78 25.49 2.06 -12.97
CA SER A 78 24.57 2.64 -11.98
C SER A 78 24.81 4.14 -11.75
N PHE A 79 26.10 4.55 -11.70
CA PHE A 79 26.48 5.95 -11.54
C PHE A 79 26.03 6.80 -12.75
N GLU A 80 26.29 6.34 -13.98
CA GLU A 80 25.89 7.07 -15.20
C GLU A 80 24.37 7.17 -15.34
N LEU A 81 23.61 6.14 -14.96
CA LEU A 81 22.14 6.22 -14.91
C LEU A 81 21.69 7.29 -13.92
N ALA A 82 22.24 7.27 -12.70
CA ALA A 82 21.89 8.26 -11.67
C ALA A 82 22.26 9.68 -12.09
N GLU A 83 23.44 9.87 -12.72
CA GLU A 83 23.90 11.16 -13.23
C GLU A 83 22.96 11.68 -14.33
N GLN A 84 22.57 10.85 -15.30
CA GLN A 84 21.69 11.25 -16.40
C GLN A 84 20.29 11.61 -15.91
N PHE A 85 19.68 10.84 -14.98
CA PHE A 85 18.42 11.24 -14.40
C PHE A 85 18.54 12.56 -13.64
N SER A 86 19.57 12.70 -12.81
CA SER A 86 19.78 13.91 -11.98
C SER A 86 20.07 15.15 -12.81
N GLN A 87 20.80 15.02 -13.93
CA GLN A 87 21.13 16.14 -14.84
C GLN A 87 19.86 16.84 -15.37
N TYR A 88 18.79 16.09 -15.59
CA TYR A 88 17.50 16.61 -16.05
C TYR A 88 16.50 16.82 -14.90
N GLY A 89 16.94 16.70 -13.64
CA GLY A 89 16.06 16.83 -12.46
C GLY A 89 15.05 15.70 -12.33
N GLY A 90 15.37 14.53 -12.89
CA GLY A 90 14.55 13.32 -12.76
C GLY A 90 14.82 12.61 -11.44
N PHE A 91 13.75 12.10 -10.82
CA PHE A 91 13.80 11.24 -9.66
C PHE A 91 13.10 9.91 -9.98
N THR A 92 13.74 8.79 -9.69
CA THR A 92 13.19 7.46 -9.93
C THR A 92 12.93 6.73 -8.62
N GLU A 93 11.82 6.03 -8.55
CA GLU A 93 11.43 5.18 -7.43
C GLU A 93 11.02 3.82 -7.95
N ILE A 94 11.51 2.76 -7.30
CA ILE A 94 11.08 1.40 -7.58
C ILE A 94 10.42 0.86 -6.31
N SER A 95 9.19 0.40 -6.44
CA SER A 95 8.47 -0.26 -5.37
C SER A 95 8.01 -1.66 -5.79
N GLN A 96 8.03 -2.59 -4.84
CA GLN A 96 7.60 -3.96 -5.06
C GLN A 96 6.74 -4.42 -3.89
N ASN A 97 5.66 -5.14 -4.18
CA ASN A 97 4.80 -5.77 -3.19
C ASN A 97 4.55 -7.25 -3.55
N ALA A 98 3.55 -7.87 -2.95
CA ALA A 98 3.24 -9.27 -3.26
C ALA A 98 2.80 -9.51 -4.70
N GLU A 99 2.17 -8.54 -5.35
CA GLU A 99 1.55 -8.69 -6.67
C GLU A 99 2.36 -8.03 -7.80
N GLN A 100 2.89 -6.83 -7.56
CA GLN A 100 3.40 -5.95 -8.61
C GLN A 100 4.77 -5.35 -8.28
N LEU A 101 5.49 -4.99 -9.33
CA LEU A 101 6.64 -4.10 -9.31
C LEU A 101 6.27 -2.84 -10.09
N SER A 102 6.52 -1.67 -9.50
CA SER A 102 6.28 -0.36 -10.09
C SER A 102 7.62 0.37 -10.27
N PHE A 103 7.87 0.85 -11.47
CA PHE A 103 8.91 1.83 -11.76
C PHE A 103 8.26 3.20 -11.95
N SER A 104 8.59 4.16 -11.11
CA SER A 104 8.09 5.54 -11.17
C SER A 104 9.20 6.52 -11.51
N LEU A 105 8.95 7.41 -12.45
CA LEU A 105 9.77 8.58 -12.76
C LEU A 105 8.98 9.84 -12.41
N TYR A 106 9.59 10.73 -11.65
CA TYR A 106 9.15 12.11 -11.45
C TYR A 106 10.13 13.05 -12.16
N GLY A 107 9.62 14.01 -12.91
CA GLY A 107 10.48 14.93 -13.63
C GLY A 107 9.70 16.09 -14.25
N LEU A 108 10.47 17.01 -14.86
CA LEU A 108 9.86 18.11 -15.62
C LEU A 108 9.40 17.61 -16.99
N THR A 109 8.23 18.06 -17.41
CA THR A 109 7.57 17.59 -18.63
C THR A 109 8.45 17.72 -19.88
N HIS A 110 9.15 18.86 -20.03
CA HIS A 110 10.00 19.13 -21.20
C HIS A 110 11.27 18.24 -21.27
N HIS A 111 11.58 17.47 -20.22
CA HIS A 111 12.67 16.52 -20.21
C HIS A 111 12.23 15.06 -20.43
N LEU A 112 10.96 14.81 -20.69
CA LEU A 112 10.43 13.46 -20.90
C LEU A 112 11.20 12.72 -22.02
N GLU A 113 11.56 13.41 -23.12
CA GLU A 113 12.33 12.83 -24.21
C GLU A 113 13.73 12.34 -23.79
N ASN A 114 14.32 12.95 -22.76
CA ASN A 114 15.62 12.56 -22.24
C ASN A 114 15.52 11.32 -21.33
N PHE A 115 14.42 11.17 -20.60
CA PHE A 115 14.21 10.07 -19.66
C PHE A 115 13.79 8.76 -20.34
N LEU A 116 12.94 8.83 -21.37
CA LEU A 116 12.38 7.63 -22.02
C LEU A 116 13.42 6.66 -22.57
N PRO A 117 14.51 7.10 -23.23
CA PRO A 117 15.57 6.18 -23.67
C PRO A 117 16.24 5.43 -22.52
N LEU A 118 16.45 6.10 -21.37
CA LEU A 118 17.05 5.49 -20.17
C LEU A 118 16.13 4.43 -19.58
N ILE A 119 14.84 4.76 -19.49
CA ILE A 119 13.82 3.81 -19.01
C ILE A 119 13.77 2.58 -19.91
N CYS A 120 13.70 2.76 -21.24
CA CYS A 120 13.71 1.65 -22.19
C CYS A 120 14.99 0.79 -22.04
N ASP A 121 16.13 1.41 -21.83
CA ASP A 121 17.39 0.68 -21.65
C ASP A 121 17.39 -0.15 -20.36
N ILE A 122 16.88 0.40 -19.25
CA ILE A 122 16.70 -0.32 -17.98
C ILE A 122 15.73 -1.50 -18.16
N LEU A 123 14.59 -1.29 -18.82
CA LEU A 123 13.56 -2.31 -18.98
C LEU A 123 13.96 -3.45 -19.94
N THR A 124 14.94 -3.21 -20.83
CA THR A 124 15.33 -4.20 -21.86
C THR A 124 16.74 -4.75 -21.72
N ASN A 125 17.65 -3.99 -21.11
CA ASN A 125 19.08 -4.27 -21.12
C ASN A 125 19.74 -4.23 -19.74
N CYS A 126 18.98 -4.32 -18.64
CA CYS A 126 19.56 -4.40 -17.30
C CYS A 126 20.49 -5.62 -17.20
N THR A 127 21.67 -5.41 -16.65
CA THR A 127 22.74 -6.45 -16.59
C THR A 127 22.93 -7.03 -15.19
N PHE A 128 22.34 -6.40 -14.17
CA PHE A 128 22.52 -6.81 -12.77
C PHE A 128 24.00 -6.99 -12.41
N PRO A 129 24.88 -5.98 -12.53
CA PRO A 129 26.31 -6.15 -12.27
C PRO A 129 26.53 -6.81 -10.91
N LYS A 130 27.45 -7.78 -10.83
CA LYS A 130 27.63 -8.59 -9.62
C LYS A 130 27.98 -7.73 -8.40
N SER A 131 28.78 -6.70 -8.56
CA SER A 131 29.13 -5.76 -7.47
C SER A 131 27.91 -5.02 -6.92
N GLU A 132 26.99 -4.58 -7.79
CA GLU A 132 25.75 -3.91 -7.41
C GLU A 132 24.79 -4.89 -6.73
N PHE A 133 24.63 -6.09 -7.32
CA PHE A 133 23.79 -7.14 -6.74
C PHE A 133 24.28 -7.55 -5.34
N ASP A 134 25.58 -7.83 -5.18
CA ASP A 134 26.16 -8.21 -3.89
C ASP A 134 26.02 -7.08 -2.85
N THR A 135 26.13 -5.83 -3.30
CA THR A 135 25.91 -4.65 -2.43
C THR A 135 24.46 -4.58 -1.97
N GLN A 136 23.48 -4.72 -2.87
CA GLN A 136 22.06 -4.71 -2.52
C GLN A 136 21.67 -5.89 -1.63
N LYS A 137 22.22 -7.07 -1.87
CA LYS A 137 22.06 -8.26 -1.05
C LYS A 137 22.56 -8.02 0.37
N LYS A 138 23.75 -7.43 0.53
CA LYS A 138 24.31 -7.06 1.83
C LYS A 138 23.44 -6.01 2.56
N ILE A 139 23.02 -4.96 1.85
CA ILE A 139 22.14 -3.91 2.40
C ILE A 139 20.82 -4.54 2.89
N SER A 140 20.19 -5.40 2.09
CA SER A 140 18.94 -6.09 2.44
C SER A 140 19.09 -6.96 3.69
N GLY A 141 20.20 -7.71 3.79
CA GLY A 141 20.51 -8.50 4.99
C GLY A 141 20.65 -7.63 6.25
N GLN A 142 21.45 -6.55 6.17
CA GLN A 142 21.64 -5.62 7.29
C GLN A 142 20.33 -4.92 7.69
N GLN A 143 19.50 -4.54 6.73
CA GLN A 143 18.18 -3.95 7.02
C GLN A 143 17.25 -4.94 7.72
N LEU A 144 17.28 -6.22 7.34
CA LEU A 144 16.52 -7.25 8.01
C LEU A 144 17.03 -7.48 9.44
N GLU A 145 18.34 -7.57 9.66
CA GLU A 145 18.94 -7.69 11.01
C GLU A 145 18.46 -6.57 11.92
N VAL A 146 18.57 -5.31 11.47
CA VAL A 146 18.08 -4.14 12.24
C VAL A 146 16.57 -4.17 12.46
N SER A 147 15.81 -4.70 11.49
CA SER A 147 14.36 -4.80 11.61
C SER A 147 13.95 -5.86 12.62
N LEU A 148 14.65 -6.99 12.72
CA LEU A 148 14.43 -8.06 13.69
C LEU A 148 14.70 -7.63 15.14
N GLU A 149 15.41 -6.50 15.35
CA GLU A 149 15.54 -5.90 16.68
C GLU A 149 14.26 -5.18 17.14
N LYS A 150 13.32 -4.86 16.25
CA LYS A 150 12.10 -4.11 16.56
C LYS A 150 10.93 -5.05 16.82
N THR A 151 10.32 -4.94 18.01
CA THR A 151 9.09 -5.66 18.36
C THR A 151 7.98 -5.44 17.35
N SER A 152 7.87 -4.21 16.82
CA SER A 152 6.86 -3.82 15.84
C SER A 152 7.01 -4.55 14.49
N PHE A 153 8.25 -4.81 14.07
CA PHE A 153 8.51 -5.59 12.87
C PHE A 153 8.15 -7.06 13.09
N ILE A 154 8.65 -7.65 14.20
CA ILE A 154 8.36 -9.04 14.56
C ILE A 154 6.85 -9.26 14.68
N ALA A 155 6.13 -8.39 15.40
CA ALA A 155 4.68 -8.50 15.56
C ALA A 155 3.94 -8.42 14.22
N SER A 156 4.38 -7.55 13.31
CA SER A 156 3.73 -7.35 12.03
C SER A 156 3.92 -8.54 11.08
N TYR A 157 5.12 -9.13 11.04
CA TYR A 157 5.32 -10.31 10.20
C TYR A 157 4.66 -11.55 10.82
N THR A 158 4.78 -11.77 12.15
CA THR A 158 4.12 -12.88 12.83
C THR A 158 2.60 -12.83 12.65
N PHE A 159 2.01 -11.63 12.79
CA PHE A 159 0.58 -11.45 12.54
C PHE A 159 0.19 -11.85 11.11
N LYS A 160 0.97 -11.45 10.11
CA LYS A 160 0.69 -11.82 8.72
C LYS A 160 0.91 -13.31 8.44
N GLU A 161 1.94 -13.93 9.03
CA GLU A 161 2.15 -15.37 8.95
C GLU A 161 0.97 -16.16 9.52
N GLU A 162 0.44 -15.73 10.67
CA GLU A 162 -0.72 -16.37 11.27
C GLU A 162 -2.02 -16.13 10.50
N LEU A 163 -2.12 -14.98 9.84
CA LEU A 163 -3.32 -14.59 9.09
C LEU A 163 -3.38 -15.22 7.69
N PHE A 164 -2.25 -15.32 7.01
CA PHE A 164 -2.17 -15.77 5.61
C PHE A 164 -1.47 -17.12 5.44
N GLY A 165 -0.76 -17.58 6.45
CA GLY A 165 0.12 -18.74 6.35
C GLY A 165 1.55 -18.37 5.91
N LYS A 166 2.54 -19.01 6.49
CA LYS A 166 3.97 -18.72 6.27
C LYS A 166 4.46 -19.03 4.84
N ASP A 167 3.77 -19.92 4.14
CA ASP A 167 4.10 -20.31 2.77
C ASP A 167 3.31 -19.48 1.73
N ASN A 168 2.36 -18.66 2.17
CA ASN A 168 1.60 -17.75 1.32
C ASN A 168 2.41 -16.49 1.03
N PRO A 169 2.43 -15.96 -0.21
CA PRO A 169 3.17 -14.74 -0.54
C PRO A 169 2.82 -13.51 0.32
N LEU A 170 1.59 -13.46 0.89
CA LEU A 170 1.13 -12.37 1.75
C LEU A 170 1.60 -12.52 3.21
N GLY A 171 1.81 -13.75 3.68
CA GLY A 171 2.29 -14.07 5.01
C GLY A 171 3.77 -14.44 5.08
N SER A 172 4.40 -14.64 3.92
CA SER A 172 5.78 -15.10 3.84
C SER A 172 6.77 -13.96 4.03
N PHE A 173 7.68 -14.11 4.98
CA PHE A 173 8.81 -13.20 5.18
C PHE A 173 10.14 -13.94 4.95
N PRO A 174 11.15 -13.26 4.37
CA PRO A 174 12.46 -13.86 4.20
C PRO A 174 13.22 -13.94 5.53
N SER A 175 14.02 -14.97 5.70
CA SER A 175 15.09 -15.05 6.70
C SER A 175 16.40 -14.47 6.14
N LEU A 176 17.42 -14.34 7.00
CA LEU A 176 18.77 -13.94 6.55
C LEU A 176 19.37 -15.00 5.61
N GLU A 177 19.07 -16.28 5.86
CA GLU A 177 19.47 -17.40 5.02
C GLU A 177 18.79 -17.33 3.64
N ASP A 178 17.50 -16.98 3.59
CA ASP A 178 16.78 -16.79 2.33
C ASP A 178 17.45 -15.69 1.48
N ILE A 179 17.77 -14.54 2.09
CA ILE A 179 18.49 -13.45 1.38
C ILE A 179 19.88 -13.92 0.93
N ALA A 180 20.61 -14.63 1.81
CA ALA A 180 21.95 -15.12 1.51
C ALA A 180 21.95 -16.18 0.40
N ALA A 181 20.89 -16.95 0.25
CA ALA A 181 20.76 -18.01 -0.74
C ALA A 181 20.50 -17.50 -2.17
N VAL A 182 19.96 -16.26 -2.35
CA VAL A 182 19.68 -15.73 -3.69
C VAL A 182 20.96 -15.46 -4.45
N GLU A 183 21.06 -15.98 -5.66
CA GLU A 183 22.17 -15.74 -6.56
C GLU A 183 21.81 -14.67 -7.61
N GLN A 184 22.83 -14.01 -8.18
CA GLN A 184 22.63 -13.03 -9.27
C GLN A 184 21.80 -13.60 -10.42
N ALA A 185 22.02 -14.88 -10.75
CA ALA A 185 21.29 -15.58 -11.81
C ALA A 185 19.78 -15.64 -11.54
N ASP A 186 19.35 -15.75 -10.28
CA ASP A 186 17.93 -15.78 -9.90
C ASP A 186 17.26 -14.44 -10.20
N ALA A 187 17.95 -13.33 -9.90
CA ALA A 187 17.47 -11.99 -10.22
C ALA A 187 17.39 -11.74 -11.74
N ILE A 188 18.38 -12.20 -12.50
CA ILE A 188 18.39 -12.13 -13.97
C ILE A 188 17.23 -12.96 -14.55
N ASN A 189 17.00 -14.15 -14.04
CA ASN A 189 15.90 -15.02 -14.49
C ASN A 189 14.56 -14.35 -14.18
N PHE A 190 14.35 -13.86 -12.97
CA PHE A 190 13.13 -13.17 -12.60
C PHE A 190 12.87 -11.92 -13.47
N TYR A 191 13.90 -11.11 -13.73
CA TYR A 191 13.79 -9.98 -14.64
C TYR A 191 13.39 -10.42 -16.06
N ASN A 192 13.99 -11.46 -16.60
CA ASN A 192 13.67 -11.96 -17.94
C ASN A 192 12.24 -12.52 -18.01
N GLU A 193 11.76 -13.16 -16.94
CA GLU A 193 10.46 -13.79 -16.89
C GLU A 193 9.31 -12.82 -16.57
N ARG A 194 9.59 -11.72 -15.84
CA ARG A 194 8.54 -10.87 -15.26
C ARG A 194 8.61 -9.39 -15.63
N ILE A 195 9.72 -8.92 -16.20
CA ILE A 195 9.89 -7.49 -16.55
C ILE A 195 10.23 -7.35 -18.04
N LYS A 196 11.32 -7.96 -18.47
CA LYS A 196 11.80 -7.83 -19.84
C LYS A 196 10.82 -8.45 -20.82
N GLU A 197 10.37 -7.66 -21.80
CA GLU A 197 9.40 -8.07 -22.82
C GLU A 197 8.04 -8.57 -22.24
N GLN A 198 7.72 -8.25 -20.98
CA GLN A 198 6.45 -8.62 -20.36
C GLN A 198 5.43 -7.49 -20.50
N PRO A 199 4.12 -7.82 -20.48
CA PRO A 199 3.07 -6.82 -20.43
C PRO A 199 3.20 -5.91 -19.22
N PHE A 200 2.83 -4.63 -19.40
CA PHE A 200 2.83 -3.63 -18.34
C PHE A 200 1.67 -2.64 -18.53
N SER A 201 1.27 -1.99 -17.46
CA SER A 201 0.39 -0.83 -17.49
C SER A 201 1.20 0.45 -17.29
N ILE A 202 0.79 1.53 -17.96
CA ILE A 202 1.46 2.83 -17.84
C ILE A 202 0.46 3.86 -17.31
N PHE A 203 0.91 4.66 -16.33
CA PHE A 203 0.20 5.85 -15.86
C PHE A 203 1.07 7.08 -16.13
N LEU A 204 0.55 8.03 -16.91
CA LEU A 204 1.16 9.34 -17.11
C LEU A 204 0.24 10.40 -16.48
N SER A 205 0.76 11.08 -15.48
CA SER A 205 0.02 12.12 -14.74
C SER A 205 0.84 13.40 -14.62
N GLY A 206 0.15 14.56 -14.53
CA GLY A 206 0.78 15.87 -14.43
C GLY A 206 0.35 16.81 -15.55
N GLN A 207 1.21 17.76 -15.91
CA GLN A 207 0.97 18.67 -17.01
C GLN A 207 1.69 18.19 -18.28
N PHE A 208 0.94 17.71 -19.26
CA PHE A 208 1.48 17.23 -20.54
C PHE A 208 0.40 17.40 -21.64
N ASP A 209 0.79 17.26 -22.89
CA ASP A 209 -0.06 17.31 -24.07
C ASP A 209 0.13 16.06 -24.96
N ASP A 210 -0.53 16.05 -26.12
CA ASP A 210 -0.49 14.93 -27.06
C ASP A 210 0.90 14.66 -27.65
N SER A 211 1.79 15.66 -27.70
CA SER A 211 3.17 15.46 -28.17
C SER A 211 3.96 14.57 -27.18
N HIS A 212 3.72 14.72 -25.89
CA HIS A 212 4.32 13.87 -24.85
C HIS A 212 3.74 12.45 -24.86
N VAL A 213 2.45 12.31 -25.15
CA VAL A 213 1.81 11.00 -25.37
C VAL A 213 2.43 10.28 -26.56
N ALA A 214 2.67 11.00 -27.65
CA ALA A 214 3.35 10.47 -28.83
C ALA A 214 4.81 10.06 -28.55
N LEU A 215 5.52 10.79 -27.66
CA LEU A 215 6.85 10.39 -27.18
C LEU A 215 6.79 9.08 -26.39
N VAL A 216 5.83 8.93 -25.46
CA VAL A 216 5.66 7.68 -24.72
C VAL A 216 5.40 6.51 -25.68
N ASP A 217 4.54 6.68 -26.67
CA ASP A 217 4.27 5.65 -27.68
C ASP A 217 5.48 5.35 -28.56
N LYS A 218 6.23 6.37 -28.98
CA LYS A 218 7.47 6.21 -29.76
C LYS A 218 8.50 5.33 -29.05
N PHE A 219 8.65 5.46 -27.72
CA PHE A 219 9.66 4.74 -26.94
C PHE A 219 9.09 3.47 -26.28
N LEU A 220 8.10 3.59 -25.42
CA LEU A 220 7.53 2.44 -24.72
C LEU A 220 6.61 1.60 -25.60
N GLY A 221 5.89 2.22 -26.56
CA GLY A 221 5.09 1.52 -27.57
C GLY A 221 5.91 0.77 -28.63
N ALA A 222 7.21 1.05 -28.73
CA ALA A 222 8.14 0.29 -29.60
C ALA A 222 8.75 -0.94 -28.91
N LEU A 223 8.58 -1.09 -27.61
CA LEU A 223 9.10 -2.25 -26.88
C LEU A 223 8.39 -3.52 -27.33
N LYS A 224 9.15 -4.57 -27.51
CA LYS A 224 8.62 -5.90 -27.79
C LYS A 224 7.94 -6.44 -26.55
N ILE A 225 6.71 -6.92 -26.72
CA ILE A 225 5.91 -7.51 -25.64
C ILE A 225 5.54 -8.94 -26.02
N ASN A 226 5.83 -9.87 -25.13
CA ASN A 226 5.39 -11.24 -25.25
C ASN A 226 3.93 -11.38 -24.78
N LYS A 227 3.33 -12.54 -25.03
CA LYS A 227 2.02 -12.85 -24.45
C LYS A 227 2.14 -12.89 -22.92
N ALA A 228 1.13 -12.34 -22.23
CA ALA A 228 1.08 -12.38 -20.77
C ALA A 228 1.29 -13.82 -20.25
N SER A 229 2.07 -13.94 -19.19
CA SER A 229 2.16 -15.17 -18.42
C SER A 229 0.87 -15.38 -17.63
N ASP A 230 0.54 -16.62 -17.30
CA ASP A 230 -0.65 -16.95 -16.53
C ASP A 230 -0.67 -16.23 -15.19
N GLU A 231 -1.85 -15.74 -14.79
CA GLU A 231 -2.06 -15.21 -13.45
C GLU A 231 -1.86 -16.34 -12.42
N MET A 232 -1.16 -16.00 -11.35
CA MET A 232 -1.03 -16.89 -10.19
C MET A 232 -2.00 -16.40 -9.10
N PRO A 233 -3.14 -17.07 -8.91
CA PRO A 233 -4.06 -16.70 -7.83
C PRO A 233 -3.38 -16.95 -6.48
N ILE A 234 -3.65 -16.07 -5.51
CA ILE A 234 -3.24 -16.27 -4.14
C ILE A 234 -4.32 -17.13 -3.47
N GLU A 235 -3.98 -18.38 -3.17
CA GLU A 235 -4.84 -19.26 -2.39
C GLU A 235 -4.75 -18.89 -0.91
N LEU A 236 -5.90 -18.76 -0.25
CA LEU A 236 -5.94 -18.47 1.17
C LEU A 236 -6.03 -19.79 1.95
N PRO A 237 -5.12 -20.03 2.88
CA PRO A 237 -5.24 -21.18 3.76
C PRO A 237 -6.41 -20.96 4.73
N GLU A 238 -7.04 -22.06 5.15
CA GLU A 238 -7.91 -22.04 6.30
C GLU A 238 -7.07 -21.77 7.54
N THR A 239 -7.22 -20.61 8.15
CA THR A 239 -6.52 -20.23 9.36
C THR A 239 -7.50 -20.15 10.54
N THR A 240 -7.09 -20.68 11.68
CA THR A 240 -7.83 -20.53 12.94
C THR A 240 -7.24 -19.36 13.73
N PRO A 241 -8.08 -18.51 14.33
CA PRO A 241 -7.62 -17.41 15.17
C PRO A 241 -6.74 -17.93 16.31
N LYS A 242 -5.67 -17.23 16.62
CA LYS A 242 -4.72 -17.59 17.66
C LYS A 242 -4.39 -16.40 18.55
N LYS A 243 -4.04 -16.69 19.80
CA LYS A 243 -3.43 -15.73 20.72
C LYS A 243 -1.99 -16.13 20.97
N LEU A 244 -1.05 -15.31 20.53
CA LEU A 244 0.38 -15.59 20.56
C LEU A 244 1.12 -14.53 21.37
N LEU A 245 1.99 -15.00 22.26
CA LEU A 245 2.98 -14.16 22.92
C LEU A 245 4.37 -14.60 22.42
N VAL A 246 5.08 -13.66 21.78
CA VAL A 246 6.47 -13.83 21.35
C VAL A 246 7.34 -13.05 22.33
N GLU A 247 8.06 -13.75 23.19
CA GLU A 247 8.95 -13.10 24.14
C GLU A 247 10.19 -12.55 23.42
N LYS A 248 10.49 -11.24 23.64
CA LYS A 248 11.75 -10.61 23.22
C LYS A 248 12.48 -10.11 24.45
N GLU A 249 13.50 -10.85 24.83
CA GLU A 249 14.32 -10.52 25.99
C GLU A 249 14.90 -9.09 25.93
N GLY A 250 14.85 -8.39 27.03
CA GLY A 250 15.36 -7.02 27.14
C GLY A 250 14.47 -5.95 26.53
N SER A 251 13.32 -6.29 25.96
CA SER A 251 12.38 -5.31 25.42
C SER A 251 11.63 -4.60 26.56
N LEU A 252 11.70 -3.25 26.57
CA LEU A 252 10.93 -2.41 27.49
C LEU A 252 9.48 -2.18 27.01
N GLN A 253 9.21 -2.48 25.75
CA GLN A 253 7.92 -2.27 25.09
C GLN A 253 7.36 -3.58 24.57
N SER A 254 6.04 -3.64 24.53
CA SER A 254 5.30 -4.68 23.82
C SER A 254 4.58 -4.08 22.62
N THR A 255 4.62 -4.79 21.51
CA THR A 255 3.81 -4.48 20.34
C THR A 255 2.63 -5.42 20.27
N ILE A 256 1.43 -4.86 20.11
CA ILE A 256 0.17 -5.60 19.93
C ILE A 256 -0.27 -5.47 18.48
N ARG A 257 -0.58 -6.60 17.84
CA ARG A 257 -1.27 -6.69 16.55
C ARG A 257 -2.46 -7.63 16.69
N MET A 258 -3.64 -7.13 16.37
CA MET A 258 -4.88 -7.91 16.52
C MET A 258 -5.75 -7.70 15.29
N GLY A 259 -6.36 -8.77 14.76
CA GLY A 259 -7.22 -8.64 13.59
C GLY A 259 -7.60 -9.96 12.96
N ARG A 260 -8.18 -9.88 11.75
CA ARG A 260 -8.68 -11.03 11.01
C ARG A 260 -8.68 -10.78 9.51
N LEU A 261 -8.86 -11.84 8.73
CA LEU A 261 -9.19 -11.72 7.30
C LEU A 261 -10.54 -11.03 7.10
N MET A 262 -10.60 -10.21 6.06
CA MET A 262 -11.76 -9.46 5.65
C MET A 262 -11.97 -9.60 4.14
N PHE A 263 -12.96 -8.91 3.66
CA PHE A 263 -13.42 -8.87 2.28
C PHE A 263 -12.78 -7.73 1.47
N THR A 264 -13.02 -7.73 0.17
CA THR A 264 -12.59 -6.70 -0.78
C THR A 264 -13.51 -5.47 -0.73
N ARG A 265 -13.17 -4.41 -1.48
CA ARG A 265 -14.01 -3.20 -1.59
C ARG A 265 -15.36 -3.42 -2.27
N THR A 266 -15.53 -4.52 -3.00
CA THR A 266 -16.80 -4.86 -3.68
C THR A 266 -17.82 -5.51 -2.77
N HIS A 267 -17.45 -5.86 -1.54
CA HIS A 267 -18.36 -6.48 -0.59
C HIS A 267 -19.42 -5.48 -0.10
N PRO A 268 -20.69 -5.86 0.05
CA PRO A 268 -21.75 -4.95 0.51
C PRO A 268 -21.48 -4.33 1.90
N ASP A 269 -20.81 -5.05 2.77
CA ASP A 269 -20.46 -4.55 4.11
C ASP A 269 -19.22 -3.65 4.15
N TYR A 270 -18.60 -3.36 2.99
CA TYR A 270 -17.37 -2.58 2.95
C TYR A 270 -17.54 -1.18 3.56
N PHE A 271 -18.51 -0.40 3.10
CA PHE A 271 -18.74 0.95 3.60
C PHE A 271 -19.25 0.97 5.05
N PRO A 272 -20.23 0.15 5.44
CA PRO A 272 -20.62 0.05 6.85
C PRO A 272 -19.45 -0.31 7.78
N PHE A 273 -18.61 -1.28 7.40
CA PHE A 273 -17.44 -1.64 8.20
C PHE A 273 -16.35 -0.56 8.17
N ALA A 274 -16.18 0.15 7.08
CA ALA A 274 -15.21 1.28 7.01
C ALA A 274 -15.58 2.38 8.01
N VAL A 275 -16.88 2.70 8.16
CA VAL A 275 -17.37 3.64 9.18
C VAL A 275 -17.17 3.07 10.58
N THR A 276 -17.50 1.78 10.80
CA THR A 276 -17.28 1.08 12.07
C THR A 276 -15.81 1.12 12.50
N ASN A 277 -14.90 0.82 11.56
CA ASN A 277 -13.46 0.92 11.79
C ASN A 277 -13.04 2.35 12.16
N ALA A 278 -13.59 3.36 11.50
CA ALA A 278 -13.28 4.75 11.82
C ALA A 278 -13.71 5.11 13.25
N VAL A 279 -14.90 4.70 13.67
CA VAL A 279 -15.38 4.90 15.05
C VAL A 279 -14.44 4.22 16.05
N LEU A 280 -14.04 2.96 15.78
CA LEU A 280 -13.21 2.18 16.69
C LEU A 280 -11.80 2.77 16.83
N GLY A 281 -11.05 2.91 15.72
CA GLY A 281 -9.64 3.27 15.76
C GLY A 281 -9.11 3.94 14.50
N GLY A 282 -9.97 4.29 13.52
CA GLY A 282 -9.55 4.74 12.19
C GLY A 282 -9.13 6.22 12.10
N TYR A 283 -9.21 7.00 13.17
CA TYR A 283 -8.77 8.40 13.18
C TYR A 283 -8.36 8.84 14.59
N PHE A 284 -7.81 10.04 14.71
CA PHE A 284 -7.26 10.55 15.96
C PHE A 284 -8.32 10.72 17.07
N GLY A 285 -9.55 11.07 16.74
CA GLY A 285 -10.67 11.21 17.70
C GLY A 285 -11.45 9.91 17.94
N SER A 286 -10.96 8.76 17.50
CA SER A 286 -11.60 7.46 17.65
C SER A 286 -11.61 6.95 19.08
N ARG A 287 -12.47 5.97 19.38
CA ARG A 287 -12.66 5.44 20.74
C ARG A 287 -11.39 4.85 21.33
N LEU A 288 -10.63 4.06 20.57
CA LEU A 288 -9.34 3.50 21.02
C LEU A 288 -8.33 4.61 21.35
N MET A 289 -8.23 5.64 20.50
CA MET A 289 -7.32 6.76 20.74
C MET A 289 -7.73 7.54 22.01
N LYS A 290 -8.99 7.82 22.16
CA LYS A 290 -9.52 8.55 23.31
C LYS A 290 -9.31 7.80 24.62
N ASN A 291 -9.69 6.51 24.66
CA ASN A 291 -9.56 5.69 25.86
C ASN A 291 -8.07 5.39 26.20
N ILE A 292 -7.35 4.78 25.26
CA ILE A 292 -6.05 4.15 25.58
C ILE A 292 -4.90 5.16 25.55
N ARG A 293 -4.95 6.15 24.62
CA ARG A 293 -3.93 7.18 24.52
C ARG A 293 -4.22 8.39 25.43
N GLU A 294 -5.44 8.98 25.33
CA GLU A 294 -5.72 10.25 26.02
C GLU A 294 -6.06 10.03 27.50
N ASP A 295 -7.00 9.12 27.80
CA ASP A 295 -7.47 8.91 29.18
C ASP A 295 -6.50 8.06 30.00
N LYS A 296 -5.94 6.99 29.43
CA LYS A 296 -5.06 6.04 30.15
C LYS A 296 -3.57 6.36 30.00
N GLY A 297 -3.15 6.98 28.90
CA GLY A 297 -1.74 7.29 28.63
C GLY A 297 -0.86 6.06 28.41
N PHE A 298 -1.43 4.92 28.01
CA PHE A 298 -0.66 3.66 27.84
C PHE A 298 0.21 3.65 26.60
N THR A 299 -0.12 4.44 25.58
CA THR A 299 0.56 4.48 24.28
C THR A 299 0.67 5.89 23.72
N TYR A 300 1.60 6.10 22.79
CA TYR A 300 1.64 7.29 21.94
C TYR A 300 0.61 7.25 20.82
N GLY A 301 0.12 6.07 20.46
CA GLY A 301 -0.88 5.90 19.43
C GLY A 301 -1.37 4.47 19.30
N ILE A 302 -2.65 4.33 19.06
CA ILE A 302 -3.32 3.08 18.72
C ILE A 302 -4.21 3.36 17.53
N SER A 303 -4.27 2.45 16.58
CA SER A 303 -5.12 2.60 15.41
C SER A 303 -5.76 1.29 15.00
N SER A 304 -6.89 1.36 14.34
CA SER A 304 -7.44 0.25 13.58
C SER A 304 -7.51 0.61 12.09
N SER A 305 -7.29 -0.38 11.24
CA SER A 305 -7.27 -0.20 9.81
C SER A 305 -7.93 -1.39 9.11
N MET A 306 -8.71 -1.09 8.09
CA MET A 306 -9.17 -2.07 7.11
C MET A 306 -8.27 -1.95 5.88
N ILE A 307 -7.59 -3.01 5.52
CA ILE A 307 -6.65 -3.08 4.40
C ILE A 307 -7.25 -3.99 3.31
N PRO A 308 -8.01 -3.41 2.36
CA PRO A 308 -8.51 -4.18 1.23
C PRO A 308 -7.40 -4.42 0.22
N MET A 309 -7.44 -5.59 -0.40
CA MET A 309 -6.54 -6.05 -1.45
C MET A 309 -7.37 -6.54 -2.64
N GLN A 310 -6.73 -6.97 -3.72
CA GLN A 310 -7.42 -7.38 -4.94
C GLN A 310 -8.39 -8.56 -4.72
N SER A 311 -7.96 -9.60 -4.01
CA SER A 311 -8.74 -10.81 -3.84
C SER A 311 -9.31 -11.00 -2.43
N LEU A 312 -8.88 -10.19 -1.47
CA LEU A 312 -9.25 -10.28 -0.05
C LEU A 312 -8.95 -8.97 0.66
N GLY A 313 -9.20 -8.91 1.95
CA GLY A 313 -8.76 -7.84 2.83
C GLY A 313 -8.40 -8.37 4.20
N TYR A 314 -7.90 -7.52 5.06
CA TYR A 314 -7.76 -7.82 6.47
C TYR A 314 -7.99 -6.58 7.33
N PHE A 315 -8.42 -6.82 8.56
CA PHE A 315 -8.58 -5.82 9.60
C PHE A 315 -7.42 -5.96 10.57
N LEU A 316 -6.90 -4.83 11.05
CA LEU A 316 -5.77 -4.77 11.96
C LEU A 316 -5.98 -3.67 12.99
N ILE A 317 -5.85 -4.01 14.29
CA ILE A 317 -5.58 -3.07 15.37
C ILE A 317 -4.09 -3.16 15.70
N GLY A 318 -3.42 -2.00 15.82
CA GLY A 318 -2.00 -1.94 16.12
C GLY A 318 -1.65 -0.86 17.13
N THR A 319 -0.77 -1.22 18.10
CA THR A 319 -0.21 -0.28 19.07
C THR A 319 1.12 -0.79 19.64
N ASP A 320 1.91 0.12 20.16
CA ASP A 320 3.12 -0.15 20.94
C ASP A 320 2.93 0.45 22.34
N VAL A 321 3.16 -0.33 23.39
CA VAL A 321 2.95 0.07 24.78
C VAL A 321 4.15 -0.31 25.65
N LYS A 322 4.30 0.27 26.84
CA LYS A 322 5.24 -0.30 27.82
C LYS A 322 4.77 -1.69 28.22
N GLY A 323 5.72 -2.62 28.47
CA GLY A 323 5.43 -4.00 28.81
C GLY A 323 4.42 -4.14 29.96
N GLU A 324 4.54 -3.32 31.00
CA GLU A 324 3.64 -3.28 32.16
C GLU A 324 2.16 -2.97 31.84
N PHE A 325 1.87 -2.31 30.70
CA PHE A 325 0.51 -1.94 30.28
C PHE A 325 -0.07 -2.88 29.22
N THR A 326 0.64 -3.94 28.83
CA THR A 326 0.21 -4.85 27.75
C THR A 326 -1.16 -5.44 27.99
N GLN A 327 -1.37 -6.08 29.14
CA GLN A 327 -2.65 -6.74 29.46
C GLN A 327 -3.77 -5.71 29.62
N GLN A 328 -3.51 -4.60 30.30
CA GLN A 328 -4.50 -3.53 30.48
C GLN A 328 -4.92 -2.93 29.12
N THR A 329 -3.99 -2.80 28.18
CA THR A 329 -4.29 -2.33 26.81
C THR A 329 -5.17 -3.31 26.06
N LEU A 330 -4.90 -4.60 26.13
CA LEU A 330 -5.74 -5.65 25.54
C LEU A 330 -7.15 -5.61 26.14
N ASP A 331 -7.26 -5.51 27.47
CA ASP A 331 -8.55 -5.43 28.17
C ASP A 331 -9.37 -4.22 27.70
N GLU A 332 -8.74 -3.05 27.55
CA GLU A 332 -9.42 -1.85 27.06
C GLU A 332 -9.80 -1.95 25.57
N ILE A 333 -8.98 -2.59 24.72
CA ILE A 333 -9.35 -2.86 23.31
C ILE A 333 -10.62 -3.73 23.25
N TYR A 334 -10.64 -4.84 23.99
CA TYR A 334 -11.81 -5.73 24.04
C TYR A 334 -13.04 -5.04 24.62
N LYS A 335 -12.88 -4.17 25.60
CA LYS A 335 -13.97 -3.39 26.19
C LYS A 335 -14.58 -2.41 25.17
N GLU A 336 -13.77 -1.69 24.36
CA GLU A 336 -14.30 -0.82 23.33
C GLU A 336 -15.04 -1.59 22.24
N ILE A 337 -14.56 -2.78 21.88
CA ILE A 337 -15.26 -3.70 20.97
C ILE A 337 -16.60 -4.12 21.57
N ASP A 338 -16.63 -4.53 22.84
CA ASP A 338 -17.84 -4.96 23.54
C ASP A 338 -18.91 -3.84 23.63
N ILE A 339 -18.47 -2.60 23.88
CA ILE A 339 -19.34 -1.43 23.87
C ILE A 339 -19.97 -1.23 22.48
N LEU A 340 -19.17 -1.32 21.40
CA LEU A 340 -19.68 -1.18 20.04
C LEU A 340 -20.68 -2.28 19.65
N GLN A 341 -20.53 -3.49 20.22
CA GLN A 341 -21.45 -4.60 19.98
C GLN A 341 -22.76 -4.48 20.75
N LYS A 342 -22.76 -3.79 21.90
CA LYS A 342 -23.93 -3.68 22.80
C LYS A 342 -24.72 -2.40 22.62
N GLU A 343 -24.03 -1.30 22.34
CA GLU A 343 -24.59 0.04 22.32
C GLU A 343 -24.52 0.66 20.94
N THR A 344 -25.55 1.37 20.54
CA THR A 344 -25.53 2.24 19.36
C THR A 344 -24.75 3.51 19.64
N ILE A 345 -24.00 3.99 18.68
CA ILE A 345 -23.27 5.27 18.78
C ILE A 345 -24.26 6.45 18.71
N SER A 346 -23.88 7.60 19.24
CA SER A 346 -24.69 8.82 19.13
C SER A 346 -24.67 9.38 17.70
N GLU A 347 -25.71 10.09 17.32
CA GLU A 347 -25.80 10.79 16.03
C GLU A 347 -24.69 11.85 15.86
N ASP A 348 -24.28 12.49 16.96
CA ASP A 348 -23.18 13.46 16.94
C ASP A 348 -21.85 12.77 16.60
N GLU A 349 -21.54 11.62 17.23
CA GLU A 349 -20.34 10.83 16.94
C GLU A 349 -20.36 10.32 15.50
N LEU A 350 -21.50 9.80 15.04
CA LEU A 350 -21.68 9.33 13.67
C LEU A 350 -21.45 10.44 12.65
N THR A 351 -22.01 11.61 12.89
CA THR A 351 -21.84 12.79 12.01
C THR A 351 -20.38 13.21 11.91
N ILE A 352 -19.66 13.27 13.05
CA ILE A 352 -18.23 13.61 13.07
C ILE A 352 -17.41 12.62 12.26
N VAL A 353 -17.65 11.31 12.45
CA VAL A 353 -16.92 10.25 11.76
C VAL A 353 -17.16 10.27 10.24
N LYS A 354 -18.43 10.42 9.81
CA LYS A 354 -18.77 10.54 8.39
C LYS A 354 -18.08 11.72 7.73
N ASN A 355 -18.15 12.90 8.37
CA ASN A 355 -17.48 14.10 7.88
C ASN A 355 -15.97 13.94 7.82
N TYR A 356 -15.35 13.26 8.79
CA TYR A 356 -13.93 12.93 8.77
C TYR A 356 -13.58 12.05 7.58
N ILE A 357 -14.30 10.96 7.34
CA ILE A 357 -14.04 10.04 6.23
C ILE A 357 -14.14 10.76 4.88
N ILE A 358 -15.25 11.48 4.65
CA ILE A 358 -15.49 12.23 3.41
C ILE A 358 -14.42 13.32 3.22
N GLY A 359 -14.12 14.07 4.26
CA GLY A 359 -13.09 15.11 4.25
C GLY A 359 -11.69 14.56 3.97
N SER A 360 -11.35 13.42 4.57
CA SER A 360 -10.06 12.74 4.36
C SER A 360 -9.90 12.27 2.91
N VAL A 361 -10.94 11.65 2.33
CA VAL A 361 -10.90 11.22 0.92
C VAL A 361 -10.84 12.42 -0.01
N SER A 362 -11.67 13.45 0.19
CA SER A 362 -11.63 14.69 -0.59
C SER A 362 -10.24 15.35 -0.52
N GLY A 363 -9.67 15.45 0.69
CA GLY A 363 -8.33 16.00 0.92
C GLY A 363 -7.17 15.16 0.36
N SER A 364 -7.44 13.93 -0.08
CA SER A 364 -6.46 13.05 -0.73
C SER A 364 -6.50 13.10 -2.27
N ILE A 365 -7.24 14.06 -2.85
CA ILE A 365 -7.38 14.25 -4.30
C ILE A 365 -7.00 15.71 -4.61
N ASN A 366 -5.70 16.01 -4.60
CA ASN A 366 -5.22 17.39 -4.69
C ASN A 366 -4.56 17.73 -6.06
N ASN A 367 -4.09 16.71 -6.76
CA ASN A 367 -3.32 16.90 -7.99
C ASN A 367 -3.46 15.68 -8.92
N ALA A 368 -2.86 15.77 -10.12
CA ALA A 368 -2.89 14.70 -11.12
C ALA A 368 -2.34 13.37 -10.61
N PHE A 369 -1.31 13.40 -9.77
CA PHE A 369 -0.66 12.20 -9.25
C PHE A 369 -1.60 11.44 -8.31
N ASP A 370 -2.27 12.18 -7.40
CA ASP A 370 -3.25 11.60 -6.48
C ASP A 370 -4.42 10.95 -7.24
N ILE A 371 -4.91 11.62 -8.30
CA ILE A 371 -5.98 11.10 -9.15
C ILE A 371 -5.53 9.81 -9.85
N ALA A 372 -4.32 9.80 -10.43
CA ALA A 372 -3.77 8.61 -11.08
C ALA A 372 -3.62 7.44 -10.09
N ASP A 373 -3.17 7.70 -8.85
CA ASP A 373 -3.06 6.68 -7.81
C ASP A 373 -4.44 6.10 -7.41
N LYS A 374 -5.50 6.93 -7.39
CA LYS A 374 -6.87 6.45 -7.18
C LYS A 374 -7.35 5.57 -8.34
N TYR A 375 -7.11 5.97 -9.58
CA TYR A 375 -7.47 5.14 -10.74
C TYR A 375 -6.68 3.84 -10.82
N LYS A 376 -5.39 3.87 -10.46
CA LYS A 376 -4.58 2.66 -10.33
C LYS A 376 -5.21 1.65 -9.37
N MET A 377 -5.70 2.11 -8.23
CA MET A 377 -6.44 1.27 -7.27
C MET A 377 -7.74 0.74 -7.89
N LEU A 378 -8.55 1.60 -8.53
CA LEU A 378 -9.80 1.18 -9.18
C LEU A 378 -9.55 0.10 -10.22
N ILE A 379 -8.60 0.31 -11.13
CA ILE A 379 -8.28 -0.64 -12.22
C ILE A 379 -7.79 -1.97 -11.62
N ARG A 380 -6.89 -1.93 -10.64
CA ARG A 380 -6.36 -3.14 -10.00
C ARG A 380 -7.45 -3.96 -9.32
N GLU A 381 -8.41 -3.30 -8.68
CA GLU A 381 -9.49 -3.97 -7.92
C GLU A 381 -10.75 -4.23 -8.76
N GLY A 382 -10.70 -3.97 -10.09
CA GLY A 382 -11.84 -4.18 -10.99
C GLY A 382 -13.00 -3.23 -10.74
N LEU A 383 -12.74 -2.07 -10.12
CA LEU A 383 -13.71 -1.03 -9.82
C LEU A 383 -13.76 0.02 -10.92
N THR A 384 -14.87 0.75 -10.98
CA THR A 384 -15.06 1.86 -11.90
C THR A 384 -15.08 3.20 -11.15
N LYS A 385 -15.13 4.31 -11.88
CA LYS A 385 -15.27 5.66 -11.32
C LYS A 385 -16.49 5.79 -10.39
N SER A 386 -17.56 5.01 -10.64
CA SER A 386 -18.76 5.01 -9.80
C SER A 386 -18.47 4.76 -8.32
N TYR A 387 -17.40 4.03 -7.99
CA TYR A 387 -16.96 3.86 -6.61
C TYR A 387 -16.76 5.21 -5.88
N TYR A 388 -16.13 6.19 -6.54
CA TYR A 388 -15.94 7.52 -5.96
C TYR A 388 -17.14 8.44 -6.15
N GLU A 389 -17.92 8.28 -7.21
CA GLU A 389 -19.17 9.02 -7.44
C GLU A 389 -20.21 8.69 -6.36
N ASP A 390 -20.33 7.42 -5.98
CA ASP A 390 -21.27 6.95 -4.96
C ASP A 390 -20.70 7.00 -3.52
N PHE A 391 -19.39 7.29 -3.36
CA PHE A 391 -18.69 7.19 -2.09
C PHE A 391 -19.38 7.98 -0.97
N ILE A 392 -19.71 9.26 -1.24
CA ILE A 392 -20.32 10.14 -0.26
C ILE A 392 -21.71 9.62 0.17
N ASN A 393 -22.50 9.16 -0.80
CA ASN A 393 -23.81 8.56 -0.54
C ASN A 393 -23.69 7.29 0.28
N ASN A 394 -22.74 6.41 -0.07
CA ASN A 394 -22.50 5.16 0.66
C ASN A 394 -22.11 5.43 2.12
N ILE A 395 -21.23 6.40 2.38
CA ILE A 395 -20.87 6.79 3.76
C ILE A 395 -22.05 7.42 4.50
N ASN A 396 -22.80 8.33 3.85
CA ASN A 396 -23.91 9.03 4.49
C ASN A 396 -25.09 8.09 4.82
N ASN A 397 -25.29 7.04 4.07
CA ASN A 397 -26.35 6.07 4.30
C ASN A 397 -26.10 5.11 5.46
N VAL A 398 -24.87 5.00 5.96
CA VAL A 398 -24.56 4.14 7.13
C VAL A 398 -25.25 4.68 8.36
N SER A 399 -26.03 3.85 9.05
CA SER A 399 -26.72 4.19 10.31
C SER A 399 -25.90 3.76 11.54
N ALA A 400 -26.31 4.25 12.71
CA ALA A 400 -25.73 3.80 13.98
C ALA A 400 -25.99 2.29 14.24
N GLU A 401 -27.11 1.76 13.75
CA GLU A 401 -27.44 0.34 13.85
C GLU A 401 -26.54 -0.51 12.96
N ASP A 402 -26.23 -0.06 11.72
CA ASP A 402 -25.30 -0.76 10.83
C ASP A 402 -23.91 -0.91 11.49
N ILE A 403 -23.45 0.13 12.22
CA ILE A 403 -22.16 0.07 12.93
C ILE A 403 -22.18 -1.02 14.00
N LYS A 404 -23.25 -1.12 14.76
CA LYS A 404 -23.43 -2.16 15.78
C LYS A 404 -23.49 -3.55 15.14
N GLU A 405 -24.24 -3.71 14.06
CA GLU A 405 -24.29 -4.97 13.29
C GLU A 405 -22.92 -5.37 12.76
N MET A 406 -22.16 -4.45 12.20
CA MET A 406 -20.80 -4.70 11.73
C MET A 406 -19.85 -5.09 12.87
N ALA A 407 -19.97 -4.44 14.02
CA ALA A 407 -19.19 -4.80 15.21
C ALA A 407 -19.51 -6.22 15.69
N ILE A 408 -20.77 -6.61 15.75
CA ILE A 408 -21.20 -7.97 16.12
C ILE A 408 -20.66 -8.99 15.10
N LYS A 409 -20.77 -8.69 13.80
CA LYS A 409 -20.44 -9.62 12.72
C LYS A 409 -18.93 -9.82 12.55
N TYR A 410 -18.12 -8.76 12.71
CA TYR A 410 -16.71 -8.78 12.31
C TYR A 410 -15.70 -8.56 13.44
N LEU A 411 -16.13 -8.09 14.63
CA LEU A 411 -15.25 -7.84 15.76
C LEU A 411 -15.44 -8.84 16.90
N ASN A 412 -15.94 -10.05 16.59
CA ASN A 412 -16.05 -11.13 17.60
C ASN A 412 -14.64 -11.49 18.14
N PRO A 413 -14.36 -11.33 19.44
CA PRO A 413 -13.06 -11.62 20.04
C PRO A 413 -12.53 -13.04 19.79
N ALA A 414 -13.42 -14.03 19.62
CA ALA A 414 -13.04 -15.41 19.35
C ALA A 414 -12.52 -15.62 17.92
N GLU A 415 -12.76 -14.66 17.03
CA GLU A 415 -12.35 -14.71 15.61
C GLU A 415 -11.17 -13.80 15.29
N LEU A 416 -10.62 -13.12 16.29
CA LEU A 416 -9.47 -12.25 16.13
C LEU A 416 -8.17 -13.02 16.46
N THR A 417 -7.23 -12.99 15.53
CA THR A 417 -5.84 -13.35 15.78
C THR A 417 -5.19 -12.21 16.57
N GLU A 418 -4.55 -12.55 17.68
CA GLU A 418 -3.86 -11.62 18.56
C GLU A 418 -2.39 -12.01 18.67
N VAL A 419 -1.49 -11.10 18.34
CA VAL A 419 -0.05 -11.27 18.46
C VAL A 419 0.51 -10.18 19.35
N VAL A 420 1.18 -10.58 20.41
CA VAL A 420 1.93 -9.69 21.30
C VAL A 420 3.40 -10.06 21.21
N VAL A 421 4.25 -9.06 20.96
CA VAL A 421 5.71 -9.25 20.95
C VAL A 421 6.33 -8.28 21.95
N GLY A 422 7.07 -8.80 22.93
CA GLY A 422 7.72 -7.97 23.95
C GLY A 422 8.26 -8.76 25.13
N GLY A 423 8.74 -8.04 26.15
CA GLY A 423 9.12 -8.61 27.44
C GLY A 423 7.87 -8.85 28.32
N LYS A 424 8.00 -9.79 29.25
CA LYS A 424 7.06 -9.91 30.38
C LYS A 424 7.35 -8.85 31.41
#